data_a0761f6bb3f8129bb401f25bcc62c806
#
_entry.id   a0761f6bb3f8129bb401f25bcc62c806
#
_cell.length_a   1.000
_cell.length_b   1.000
_cell.length_c   1.000
_cell.angle_alpha   90.00
_cell.angle_beta   90.00
_cell.angle_gamma   90.00
#
_symmetry.space_group_name_H-M   'P 1'
#
loop_
_entity.id
_entity.type
_entity.pdbx_description
1 polymer ?
#
loop_
_entity_poly.entity_id
_entity_poly.type
_entity_poly.pdbx_seq_one_letter_code
_entity_poly.pdbx_strand_id
1 'polypeptide(L)'
;MTTSPNFLYEFGGYRLDVAESLLLRDGTAIALPPKTLAVLALLVRRAGNLVDRDTLMRELWPDSFVEEANIARHIWTLRQVFGGDVFIETVPKRGYRFVAPVRASTSVRTLPASPVTRDVTANRQARESYERANQLAQHPADHQRALSLYLECVNADPEFAPAWARLGRLYRVMSKYEASGKESHRLAEDALERALALAPDLPLVVTQYALLEVDLGRGVDAMIRLLRRAREHRNDADLLAGLVHACRYTGLLDASVAAHRRAVAIDPLIATSVVQSYWMSGDMALALAESSKLTGGSLRPMVLALAGRDAEAIAYLKAQEPKLPYERMVRLCVALRALLEGDRAASLAALDWLLLNAIPDPEAHYFYARYLARLGEVERANDALAAAVFGGFIASRVMAWDPWLDPLRGSASFQAVQAQADARRLVALRSYIDAGGEETLGPVSAA
;
A
#
# COMPACT_ATOMS: atom_id res chain seq x y z
N MET A 1 -30.84 10.81 8.57
CA MET A 1 -30.13 9.99 9.57
C MET A 1 -30.75 8.60 9.56
N THR A 2 -30.28 7.72 8.73
CA THR A 2 -30.66 6.29 8.76
C THR A 2 -29.47 5.54 9.33
N THR A 3 -29.51 5.27 10.62
CA THR A 3 -28.61 4.34 11.29
C THR A 3 -28.86 2.95 10.71
N SER A 4 -27.91 2.46 9.91
CA SER A 4 -27.90 1.04 9.52
C SER A 4 -27.86 0.18 10.79
N PRO A 5 -28.72 -0.85 10.94
CA PRO A 5 -28.74 -1.67 12.12
C PRO A 5 -27.39 -2.38 12.29
N ASN A 6 -26.81 -2.25 13.47
CA ASN A 6 -25.56 -2.87 13.85
C ASN A 6 -25.82 -4.37 14.07
N PHE A 7 -25.42 -5.23 13.13
CA PHE A 7 -25.62 -6.66 13.23
C PHE A 7 -24.45 -7.32 13.95
N LEU A 8 -24.77 -7.94 15.09
CA LEU A 8 -23.91 -8.80 15.85
C LEU A 8 -24.30 -10.25 15.57
N TYR A 9 -23.33 -11.08 15.21
CA TYR A 9 -23.57 -12.51 14.96
C TYR A 9 -22.85 -13.36 15.99
N GLU A 10 -23.55 -14.34 16.58
CA GLU A 10 -22.99 -15.29 17.54
C GLU A 10 -23.06 -16.72 17.00
N PHE A 11 -21.94 -17.45 17.09
CA PHE A 11 -21.82 -18.85 16.66
C PHE A 11 -20.67 -19.55 17.41
N GLY A 12 -20.86 -20.75 17.88
CA GLY A 12 -19.81 -21.63 18.44
C GLY A 12 -18.86 -20.97 19.45
N GLY A 13 -19.39 -20.12 20.37
CA GLY A 13 -18.55 -19.35 21.30
C GLY A 13 -17.88 -18.10 20.69
N TYR A 14 -18.10 -17.84 19.41
CA TYR A 14 -17.61 -16.65 18.72
C TYR A 14 -18.71 -15.60 18.61
N ARG A 15 -18.27 -14.32 18.64
CA ARG A 15 -19.12 -13.16 18.41
C ARG A 15 -18.48 -12.28 17.35
N LEU A 16 -19.17 -12.08 16.23
CA LEU A 16 -18.74 -11.23 15.12
C LEU A 16 -19.53 -9.93 15.11
N ASP A 17 -18.85 -8.83 15.36
CA ASP A 17 -19.37 -7.46 15.15
C ASP A 17 -18.92 -6.97 13.77
N VAL A 18 -19.88 -6.90 12.84
CA VAL A 18 -19.54 -6.53 11.45
C VAL A 18 -19.26 -5.06 11.31
N ALA A 19 -19.90 -4.20 12.11
CA ALA A 19 -19.69 -2.75 12.03
C ALA A 19 -18.34 -2.34 12.62
N GLU A 20 -17.93 -2.98 13.71
CA GLU A 20 -16.63 -2.74 14.32
C GLU A 20 -15.50 -3.58 13.69
N SER A 21 -15.85 -4.43 12.72
CA SER A 21 -14.88 -5.35 12.10
C SER A 21 -14.13 -6.16 13.17
N LEU A 22 -14.85 -6.75 14.11
CA LEU A 22 -14.29 -7.42 15.28
C LEU A 22 -14.85 -8.85 15.44
N LEU A 23 -13.95 -9.83 15.62
CA LEU A 23 -14.29 -11.18 16.03
C LEU A 23 -13.84 -11.39 17.48
N LEU A 24 -14.73 -11.91 18.33
CA LEU A 24 -14.45 -12.24 19.71
C LEU A 24 -14.65 -13.74 19.94
N ARG A 25 -13.85 -14.35 20.81
CA ARG A 25 -14.09 -15.69 21.38
C ARG A 25 -14.10 -15.57 22.89
N ASP A 26 -15.17 -15.97 23.52
CA ASP A 26 -15.34 -15.90 24.97
C ASP A 26 -15.03 -14.52 25.57
N GLY A 27 -15.37 -13.46 24.81
CA GLY A 27 -15.12 -12.07 25.17
C GLY A 27 -13.71 -11.54 24.82
N THR A 28 -12.80 -12.40 24.35
CA THR A 28 -11.44 -12.01 23.95
C THR A 28 -11.41 -11.73 22.44
N ALA A 29 -10.82 -10.58 22.05
CA ALA A 29 -10.71 -10.21 20.66
C ALA A 29 -9.75 -11.14 19.91
N ILE A 30 -10.20 -11.64 18.75
CA ILE A 30 -9.38 -12.37 17.78
C ILE A 30 -9.13 -11.47 16.61
N ALA A 31 -7.87 -11.12 16.41
CA ALA A 31 -7.49 -10.31 15.30
C ALA A 31 -7.47 -11.13 14.01
N LEU A 32 -8.18 -10.63 13.00
CA LEU A 32 -8.23 -11.18 11.65
C LEU A 32 -7.88 -10.09 10.65
N PRO A 33 -7.16 -10.42 9.57
CA PRO A 33 -6.99 -9.52 8.45
C PRO A 33 -8.34 -9.00 7.95
N PRO A 34 -8.47 -7.72 7.58
CA PRO A 34 -9.76 -7.13 7.19
C PRO A 34 -10.49 -7.91 6.10
N LYS A 35 -9.78 -8.42 5.10
CA LYS A 35 -10.38 -9.25 4.04
C LYS A 35 -10.81 -10.62 4.54
N THR A 36 -10.06 -11.23 5.46
CA THR A 36 -10.45 -12.50 6.11
C THR A 36 -11.73 -12.30 6.92
N LEU A 37 -11.82 -11.20 7.64
CA LEU A 37 -13.02 -10.86 8.40
C LEU A 37 -14.21 -10.54 7.48
N ALA A 38 -13.98 -9.86 6.35
CA ALA A 38 -15.01 -9.61 5.35
C ALA A 38 -15.52 -10.92 4.70
N VAL A 39 -14.62 -11.88 4.43
CA VAL A 39 -14.99 -13.25 3.99
C VAL A 39 -15.84 -13.91 5.05
N LEU A 40 -15.45 -13.86 6.32
CA LEU A 40 -16.24 -14.43 7.43
C LEU A 40 -17.61 -13.76 7.53
N ALA A 41 -17.69 -12.44 7.49
CA ALA A 41 -18.92 -11.68 7.57
C ALA A 41 -19.90 -12.05 6.46
N LEU A 42 -19.41 -12.22 5.23
CA LEU A 42 -20.23 -12.64 4.09
C LEU A 42 -20.77 -14.07 4.27
N LEU A 43 -19.91 -14.99 4.71
CA LEU A 43 -20.29 -16.38 4.95
C LEU A 43 -21.30 -16.50 6.12
N VAL A 44 -21.09 -15.77 7.22
CA VAL A 44 -21.97 -15.77 8.39
C VAL A 44 -23.33 -15.15 8.07
N ARG A 45 -23.37 -14.05 7.31
CA ARG A 45 -24.64 -13.45 6.83
C ARG A 45 -25.46 -14.42 5.98
N ARG A 46 -24.81 -15.34 5.29
CA ARG A 46 -25.41 -16.35 4.43
C ARG A 46 -25.33 -17.76 5.03
N ALA A 47 -25.26 -17.85 6.36
CA ALA A 47 -25.15 -19.13 7.06
C ALA A 47 -26.17 -20.15 6.57
N GLY A 48 -25.76 -21.41 6.38
CA GLY A 48 -26.55 -22.49 5.81
C GLY A 48 -26.62 -22.51 4.29
N ASN A 49 -26.34 -21.40 3.60
CA ASN A 49 -26.39 -21.32 2.14
C ASN A 49 -24.98 -21.45 1.52
N LEU A 50 -24.93 -21.97 0.31
CA LEU A 50 -23.72 -22.00 -0.49
C LEU A 50 -23.39 -20.56 -0.95
N VAL A 51 -22.19 -20.11 -0.70
CA VAL A 51 -21.60 -18.90 -1.29
C VAL A 51 -20.60 -19.37 -2.34
N ASP A 52 -20.95 -19.15 -3.62
CA ASP A 52 -20.08 -19.52 -4.73
C ASP A 52 -18.88 -18.58 -4.84
N ARG A 53 -17.85 -19.04 -5.55
CA ARG A 53 -16.59 -18.28 -5.69
C ARG A 53 -16.79 -16.95 -6.40
N ASP A 54 -17.63 -16.91 -7.41
CA ASP A 54 -17.89 -15.70 -8.19
C ASP A 54 -18.60 -14.65 -7.33
N THR A 55 -19.48 -15.07 -6.43
CA THR A 55 -20.12 -14.20 -5.44
C THR A 55 -19.10 -13.65 -4.45
N LEU A 56 -18.19 -14.48 -3.91
CA LEU A 56 -17.10 -14.04 -3.04
C LEU A 56 -16.22 -13.01 -3.76
N MET A 57 -15.83 -13.31 -5.00
CA MET A 57 -15.01 -12.39 -5.79
C MET A 57 -15.74 -11.07 -6.05
N ARG A 58 -16.95 -11.11 -6.54
CA ARG A 58 -17.73 -9.92 -6.88
C ARG A 58 -18.02 -9.03 -5.68
N GLU A 59 -18.34 -9.60 -4.52
CA GLU A 59 -18.71 -8.82 -3.33
C GLU A 59 -17.51 -8.32 -2.54
N LEU A 60 -16.39 -9.07 -2.56
CA LEU A 60 -15.22 -8.71 -1.75
C LEU A 60 -14.07 -8.12 -2.56
N TRP A 61 -14.02 -8.36 -3.87
CA TRP A 61 -13.01 -7.84 -4.79
C TRP A 61 -13.64 -7.35 -6.12
N PRO A 62 -14.62 -6.43 -6.09
CA PRO A 62 -15.35 -6.00 -7.28
C PRO A 62 -14.46 -5.41 -8.37
N ASP A 63 -13.31 -4.82 -7.98
CA ASP A 63 -12.43 -4.08 -8.86
C ASP A 63 -11.02 -4.70 -8.98
N SER A 64 -10.84 -5.97 -8.54
CA SER A 64 -9.52 -6.61 -8.51
C SER A 64 -9.55 -7.96 -9.22
N PHE A 65 -8.65 -8.18 -10.15
CA PHE A 65 -8.33 -9.52 -10.66
C PHE A 65 -7.50 -10.26 -9.60
N VAL A 66 -8.17 -10.98 -8.73
CA VAL A 66 -7.54 -11.77 -7.67
C VAL A 66 -7.67 -13.24 -8.04
N GLU A 67 -6.59 -14.00 -7.96
CA GLU A 67 -6.62 -15.44 -8.22
C GLU A 67 -7.47 -16.17 -7.16
N GLU A 68 -8.16 -17.24 -7.56
CA GLU A 68 -8.97 -18.09 -6.67
C GLU A 68 -8.20 -18.62 -5.44
N ALA A 69 -6.88 -18.72 -5.53
CA ALA A 69 -5.98 -19.09 -4.44
C ALA A 69 -6.10 -18.18 -3.22
N ASN A 70 -6.45 -16.91 -3.40
CA ASN A 70 -6.61 -15.96 -2.29
C ASN A 70 -7.83 -16.27 -1.42
N ILE A 71 -8.96 -16.69 -2.03
CA ILE A 71 -10.14 -17.11 -1.24
C ILE A 71 -9.77 -18.31 -0.37
N ALA A 72 -9.09 -19.31 -0.97
CA ALA A 72 -8.69 -20.52 -0.24
C ALA A 72 -7.79 -20.19 0.96
N ARG A 73 -6.90 -19.20 0.84
CA ARG A 73 -6.04 -18.70 1.92
C ARG A 73 -6.86 -18.10 3.07
N HIS A 74 -7.81 -17.22 2.77
CA HIS A 74 -8.68 -16.64 3.80
C HIS A 74 -9.51 -17.71 4.53
N ILE A 75 -10.04 -18.70 3.79
CA ILE A 75 -10.75 -19.84 4.38
C ILE A 75 -9.83 -20.68 5.27
N TRP A 76 -8.59 -20.91 4.84
CA TRP A 76 -7.60 -21.62 5.64
C TRP A 76 -7.30 -20.87 6.95
N THR A 77 -7.07 -19.56 6.88
CA THR A 77 -6.85 -18.69 8.05
C THR A 77 -8.02 -18.78 9.03
N LEU A 78 -9.27 -18.70 8.55
CA LEU A 78 -10.47 -18.84 9.39
C LEU A 78 -10.53 -20.20 10.07
N ARG A 79 -10.21 -21.28 9.38
CA ARG A 79 -10.18 -22.63 9.95
C ARG A 79 -9.11 -22.80 11.04
N GLN A 80 -7.95 -22.14 10.87
CA GLN A 80 -6.92 -22.14 11.93
C GLN A 80 -7.43 -21.43 13.19
N VAL A 81 -8.09 -20.28 13.02
CA VAL A 81 -8.67 -19.51 14.12
C VAL A 81 -9.76 -20.30 14.87
N PHE A 82 -10.55 -21.08 14.14
CA PHE A 82 -11.62 -21.90 14.75
C PHE A 82 -11.12 -23.17 15.44
N GLY A 83 -9.82 -23.49 15.35
CA GLY A 83 -9.18 -24.49 16.19
C GLY A 83 -9.67 -25.93 16.01
N GLY A 84 -10.09 -26.31 14.79
CA GLY A 84 -10.57 -27.66 14.46
C GLY A 84 -12.10 -27.78 14.42
N ASP A 85 -12.84 -26.79 14.88
CA ASP A 85 -14.29 -26.74 14.70
C ASP A 85 -14.65 -26.54 13.22
N VAL A 86 -15.52 -27.39 12.67
CA VAL A 86 -15.90 -27.35 11.26
C VAL A 86 -17.04 -26.36 11.08
N PHE A 87 -16.71 -25.04 11.06
CA PHE A 87 -17.71 -23.99 10.78
C PHE A 87 -17.85 -23.69 9.30
N ILE A 88 -16.81 -23.98 8.49
CA ILE A 88 -16.81 -23.69 7.06
C ILE A 88 -16.58 -24.97 6.27
N GLU A 89 -17.62 -25.40 5.56
CA GLU A 89 -17.59 -26.51 4.60
C GLU A 89 -17.09 -26.03 3.24
N THR A 90 -16.23 -26.83 2.61
CA THR A 90 -15.88 -26.64 1.19
C THR A 90 -16.82 -27.48 0.33
N VAL A 91 -17.54 -26.85 -0.57
CA VAL A 91 -18.32 -27.53 -1.61
C VAL A 91 -17.47 -27.62 -2.86
N PRO A 92 -16.96 -28.81 -3.24
CA PRO A 92 -15.99 -28.95 -4.34
C PRO A 92 -16.47 -28.30 -5.63
N LYS A 93 -15.60 -27.52 -6.27
CA LYS A 93 -15.84 -26.79 -7.53
C LYS A 93 -16.94 -25.72 -7.47
N ARG A 94 -17.60 -25.49 -6.34
CA ARG A 94 -18.74 -24.56 -6.24
C ARG A 94 -18.47 -23.39 -5.28
N GLY A 95 -17.86 -23.61 -4.11
CA GLY A 95 -17.62 -22.54 -3.15
C GLY A 95 -17.56 -23.02 -1.71
N TYR A 96 -18.09 -22.20 -0.80
CA TYR A 96 -18.02 -22.44 0.64
C TYR A 96 -19.38 -22.23 1.29
N ARG A 97 -19.61 -22.92 2.42
CA ARG A 97 -20.86 -22.82 3.22
C ARG A 97 -20.48 -22.67 4.68
N PHE A 98 -21.11 -21.72 5.37
CA PHE A 98 -21.01 -21.61 6.81
C PHE A 98 -22.06 -22.53 7.45
N VAL A 99 -21.64 -23.53 8.21
CA VAL A 99 -22.52 -24.62 8.68
C VAL A 99 -22.86 -24.53 10.15
N ALA A 100 -22.20 -23.65 10.94
CA ALA A 100 -22.55 -23.46 12.33
C ALA A 100 -23.88 -22.68 12.45
N PRO A 101 -24.69 -22.98 13.50
CA PRO A 101 -25.86 -22.17 13.82
C PRO A 101 -25.45 -20.75 14.17
N VAL A 102 -26.07 -19.76 13.50
CA VAL A 102 -25.81 -18.33 13.72
C VAL A 102 -27.03 -17.68 14.37
N ARG A 103 -26.79 -16.93 15.44
CA ARG A 103 -27.79 -16.04 16.06
C ARG A 103 -27.42 -14.60 15.70
N ALA A 104 -28.35 -13.88 15.07
CA ALA A 104 -28.19 -12.45 14.80
C ALA A 104 -28.91 -11.66 15.90
N SER A 105 -28.24 -10.69 16.50
CA SER A 105 -28.82 -9.74 17.45
C SER A 105 -28.47 -8.31 17.12
N THR A 106 -29.36 -7.38 17.40
CA THR A 106 -29.10 -5.94 17.36
C THR A 106 -28.84 -5.46 18.78
N SER A 107 -27.66 -4.95 19.08
CA SER A 107 -27.37 -4.44 20.41
C SER A 107 -26.74 -3.05 20.41
N VAL A 108 -27.20 -2.24 21.34
CA VAL A 108 -26.52 -1.03 21.83
C VAL A 108 -25.50 -1.50 22.87
N ARG A 109 -24.24 -1.17 22.71
CA ARG A 109 -23.17 -1.76 23.51
C ARG A 109 -22.26 -0.78 24.23
N THR A 110 -21.95 -1.12 25.49
CA THR A 110 -20.74 -0.72 26.22
C THR A 110 -19.56 -1.61 25.79
N LEU A 111 -18.50 -1.00 25.22
CA LEU A 111 -17.27 -1.70 24.81
C LEU A 111 -16.51 -2.24 26.02
N PRO A 112 -15.97 -3.49 25.99
CA PRO A 112 -14.86 -3.84 26.86
C PRO A 112 -13.65 -3.00 26.44
N ALA A 113 -12.82 -2.61 27.41
CA ALA A 113 -11.60 -1.88 27.17
C ALA A 113 -10.77 -2.58 26.08
N SER A 114 -10.29 -1.81 25.10
CA SER A 114 -9.36 -2.26 24.07
C SER A 114 -8.23 -3.05 24.71
N PRO A 115 -7.69 -4.11 24.06
CA PRO A 115 -6.49 -4.75 24.55
C PRO A 115 -5.42 -3.68 24.74
N VAL A 116 -4.70 -3.73 25.85
CA VAL A 116 -3.58 -2.83 26.13
C VAL A 116 -2.60 -2.99 24.96
N THR A 117 -2.58 -2.00 24.08
CA THR A 117 -1.64 -1.98 22.95
C THR A 117 -0.24 -1.88 23.54
N ARG A 118 0.55 -2.93 23.41
CA ARG A 118 1.95 -2.94 23.81
C ARG A 118 2.75 -2.18 22.73
N ASP A 119 2.84 -0.88 22.85
CA ASP A 119 3.71 -0.01 22.06
C ASP A 119 5.16 -0.02 22.57
N VAL A 120 5.39 -0.60 23.76
CA VAL A 120 6.70 -0.75 24.41
C VAL A 120 6.89 -2.19 24.87
N THR A 121 8.05 -2.77 24.62
CA THR A 121 8.43 -4.09 25.15
C THR A 121 9.13 -3.99 26.51
N ALA A 122 8.78 -4.89 27.43
CA ALA A 122 9.49 -5.09 28.69
C ALA A 122 10.77 -5.94 28.50
N ASN A 123 10.89 -6.68 27.40
CA ASN A 123 12.04 -7.50 27.10
C ASN A 123 13.23 -6.62 26.69
N ARG A 124 14.27 -6.60 27.50
CA ARG A 124 15.46 -5.76 27.29
C ARG A 124 16.16 -6.09 25.96
N GLN A 125 16.34 -7.38 25.65
CA GLN A 125 16.99 -7.81 24.41
C GLN A 125 16.17 -7.36 23.18
N ALA A 126 14.86 -7.56 23.21
CA ALA A 126 13.98 -7.11 22.14
C ALA A 126 14.07 -5.61 21.92
N ARG A 127 14.13 -4.82 23.00
CA ARG A 127 14.25 -3.36 22.91
C ARG A 127 15.58 -2.94 22.29
N GLU A 128 16.70 -3.48 22.75
CA GLU A 128 18.03 -3.16 22.23
C GLU A 128 18.14 -3.51 20.73
N SER A 129 17.65 -4.69 20.34
CA SER A 129 17.61 -5.11 18.92
C SER A 129 16.72 -4.21 18.09
N TYR A 130 15.54 -3.80 18.60
CA TYR A 130 14.61 -2.90 17.91
C TYR A 130 15.18 -1.52 17.65
N GLU A 131 15.77 -0.89 18.68
CA GLU A 131 16.36 0.44 18.55
C GLU A 131 17.52 0.45 17.55
N ARG A 132 18.39 -0.56 17.63
CA ARG A 132 19.52 -0.71 16.72
C ARG A 132 19.05 -1.00 15.27
N ALA A 133 18.04 -1.85 15.12
CA ALA A 133 17.45 -2.13 13.82
C ALA A 133 16.86 -0.86 13.18
N ASN A 134 16.15 -0.03 13.94
CA ASN A 134 15.58 1.24 13.46
C ASN A 134 16.66 2.20 12.94
N GLN A 135 17.83 2.26 13.57
CA GLN A 135 18.95 3.09 13.11
C GLN A 135 19.51 2.58 11.77
N LEU A 136 19.76 1.26 11.67
CA LEU A 136 20.32 0.65 10.47
C LEU A 136 19.36 0.65 9.29
N ALA A 137 18.05 0.50 9.52
CA ALA A 137 17.03 0.46 8.46
C ALA A 137 16.87 1.78 7.68
N GLN A 138 17.55 2.85 8.09
CA GLN A 138 17.58 4.13 7.36
C GLN A 138 18.45 4.06 6.10
N HIS A 139 19.41 3.14 6.06
CA HIS A 139 20.37 3.04 4.97
C HIS A 139 20.21 1.73 4.19
N PRO A 140 19.98 1.77 2.87
CA PRO A 140 19.82 0.56 2.06
C PRO A 140 20.96 -0.45 2.19
N ALA A 141 22.21 0.01 2.35
CA ALA A 141 23.37 -0.87 2.53
C ALA A 141 23.32 -1.70 3.83
N ASP A 142 22.57 -1.26 4.83
CA ASP A 142 22.44 -1.91 6.13
C ASP A 142 21.15 -2.73 6.29
N HIS A 143 20.29 -2.81 5.26
CA HIS A 143 19.00 -3.49 5.34
C HIS A 143 19.09 -4.95 5.81
N GLN A 144 20.10 -5.71 5.37
CA GLN A 144 20.27 -7.11 5.80
C GLN A 144 20.62 -7.20 7.31
N ARG A 145 21.42 -6.26 7.82
CA ARG A 145 21.75 -6.20 9.25
C ARG A 145 20.54 -5.78 10.08
N ALA A 146 19.79 -4.79 9.59
CA ALA A 146 18.53 -4.37 10.23
C ALA A 146 17.52 -5.52 10.27
N LEU A 147 17.41 -6.29 9.16
CA LEU A 147 16.53 -7.44 9.05
C LEU A 147 16.86 -8.48 10.15
N SER A 148 18.14 -8.85 10.31
CA SER A 148 18.55 -9.80 11.34
C SER A 148 18.16 -9.34 12.75
N LEU A 149 18.34 -8.05 13.05
CA LEU A 149 17.98 -7.47 14.34
C LEU A 149 16.47 -7.41 14.59
N TYR A 150 15.66 -7.12 13.56
CA TYR A 150 14.20 -7.18 13.72
C TYR A 150 13.74 -8.62 13.94
N LEU A 151 14.33 -9.62 13.25
CA LEU A 151 14.03 -11.03 13.47
C LEU A 151 14.42 -11.47 14.90
N GLU A 152 15.59 -11.06 15.40
CA GLU A 152 15.97 -11.28 16.81
C GLU A 152 14.95 -10.66 17.77
N CYS A 153 14.49 -9.44 17.49
CA CYS A 153 13.52 -8.74 18.31
C CYS A 153 12.18 -9.50 18.38
N VAL A 154 11.61 -9.90 17.24
CA VAL A 154 10.31 -10.59 17.22
C VAL A 154 10.39 -12.03 17.76
N ASN A 155 11.59 -12.64 17.74
CA ASN A 155 11.84 -13.92 18.39
C ASN A 155 11.94 -13.78 19.93
N ALA A 156 12.53 -12.69 20.41
CA ALA A 156 12.66 -12.41 21.84
C ALA A 156 11.33 -11.93 22.46
N ASP A 157 10.52 -11.21 21.72
CA ASP A 157 9.16 -10.77 22.12
C ASP A 157 8.18 -10.86 20.93
N PRO A 158 7.54 -12.02 20.73
CA PRO A 158 6.59 -12.24 19.63
C PRO A 158 5.30 -11.41 19.69
N GLU A 159 5.02 -10.75 20.83
CA GLU A 159 3.84 -9.89 21.01
C GLU A 159 4.16 -8.40 20.82
N PHE A 160 5.39 -8.04 20.52
CA PHE A 160 5.80 -6.66 20.31
C PHE A 160 5.40 -6.19 18.89
N ALA A 161 4.19 -5.68 18.74
CA ALA A 161 3.62 -5.24 17.45
C ALA A 161 4.48 -4.23 16.68
N PRO A 162 5.12 -3.21 17.30
CA PRO A 162 6.00 -2.29 16.58
C PRO A 162 7.15 -2.97 15.83
N ALA A 163 7.72 -4.04 16.40
CA ALA A 163 8.81 -4.77 15.74
C ALA A 163 8.30 -5.51 14.49
N TRP A 164 7.14 -6.16 14.57
CA TRP A 164 6.49 -6.77 13.40
C TRP A 164 6.17 -5.74 12.30
N ALA A 165 5.67 -4.55 12.69
CA ALA A 165 5.37 -3.48 11.74
C ALA A 165 6.65 -2.95 11.04
N ARG A 166 7.76 -2.78 11.77
CA ARG A 166 9.04 -2.35 11.21
C ARG A 166 9.70 -3.43 10.36
N LEU A 167 9.61 -4.69 10.77
CA LEU A 167 10.05 -5.86 9.99
C LEU A 167 9.29 -5.92 8.66
N GLY A 168 7.97 -5.83 8.70
CA GLY A 168 7.13 -5.82 7.50
C GLY A 168 7.41 -4.63 6.59
N ARG A 169 7.64 -3.43 7.16
CA ARG A 169 8.10 -2.27 6.40
C ARG A 169 9.42 -2.55 5.68
N LEU A 170 10.38 -3.15 6.38
CA LEU A 170 11.70 -3.44 5.80
C LEU A 170 11.58 -4.44 4.65
N TYR A 171 10.84 -5.53 4.83
CA TYR A 171 10.56 -6.49 3.76
C TYR A 171 9.86 -5.83 2.56
N ARG A 172 8.86 -4.96 2.80
CA ARG A 172 8.16 -4.20 1.74
C ARG A 172 9.12 -3.29 0.95
N VAL A 173 10.04 -2.63 1.64
CA VAL A 173 11.06 -1.78 0.98
C VAL A 173 12.04 -2.63 0.18
N MET A 174 12.53 -3.74 0.75
CA MET A 174 13.45 -4.65 0.07
C MET A 174 12.81 -5.27 -1.17
N SER A 175 11.53 -5.67 -1.11
CA SER A 175 10.81 -6.24 -2.25
C SER A 175 10.77 -5.35 -3.48
N LYS A 176 10.86 -4.02 -3.30
CA LYS A 176 10.90 -3.05 -4.40
C LYS A 176 12.25 -2.97 -5.11
N TYR A 177 13.32 -3.46 -4.49
CA TYR A 177 14.68 -3.30 -4.99
C TYR A 177 15.40 -4.61 -5.30
N GLU A 178 14.97 -5.74 -4.74
CA GLU A 178 15.51 -7.06 -5.05
C GLU A 178 15.09 -7.55 -6.45
N ALA A 179 15.92 -8.36 -7.07
CA ALA A 179 15.64 -8.93 -8.39
C ALA A 179 14.39 -9.84 -8.38
N SER A 180 14.19 -10.56 -7.29
CA SER A 180 12.99 -11.38 -7.04
C SER A 180 12.32 -10.93 -5.75
N GLY A 181 11.62 -9.80 -5.81
CA GLY A 181 10.94 -9.23 -4.64
C GLY A 181 9.68 -9.98 -4.16
N LYS A 182 9.27 -11.07 -4.84
CA LYS A 182 8.04 -11.79 -4.50
C LYS A 182 8.05 -12.40 -3.10
N GLU A 183 9.17 -13.00 -2.70
CA GLU A 183 9.28 -13.60 -1.37
C GLU A 183 9.34 -12.53 -0.28
N SER A 184 10.15 -11.48 -0.45
CA SER A 184 10.18 -10.35 0.48
C SER A 184 8.82 -9.66 0.58
N HIS A 185 8.05 -9.61 -0.52
CA HIS A 185 6.70 -9.07 -0.50
C HIS A 185 5.75 -9.94 0.33
N ARG A 186 5.80 -11.26 0.17
CA ARG A 186 5.03 -12.22 0.98
C ARG A 186 5.38 -12.11 2.47
N LEU A 187 6.67 -12.02 2.78
CA LEU A 187 7.14 -11.85 4.17
C LEU A 187 6.70 -10.50 4.76
N ALA A 188 6.63 -9.43 3.94
CA ALA A 188 6.08 -8.15 4.36
C ALA A 188 4.59 -8.28 4.73
N GLU A 189 3.81 -8.99 3.92
CA GLU A 189 2.39 -9.23 4.16
C GLU A 189 2.20 -10.02 5.46
N ASP A 190 2.91 -11.14 5.65
CA ASP A 190 2.84 -11.97 6.84
C ASP A 190 3.19 -11.17 8.13
N ALA A 191 4.27 -10.39 8.08
CA ALA A 191 4.70 -9.58 9.23
C ALA A 191 3.71 -8.45 9.56
N LEU A 192 3.18 -7.75 8.55
CA LEU A 192 2.22 -6.66 8.76
C LEU A 192 0.84 -7.18 9.18
N GLU A 193 0.39 -8.33 8.68
CA GLU A 193 -0.80 -9.01 9.17
C GLU A 193 -0.64 -9.39 10.66
N ARG A 194 0.55 -9.89 11.05
CA ARG A 194 0.85 -10.19 12.46
C ARG A 194 0.84 -8.94 13.32
N ALA A 195 1.45 -7.84 12.85
CA ALA A 195 1.43 -6.56 13.57
C ALA A 195 -0.01 -6.06 13.78
N LEU A 196 -0.83 -6.10 12.71
CA LEU A 196 -2.23 -5.68 12.75
C LEU A 196 -3.07 -6.55 13.69
N ALA A 197 -2.77 -7.85 13.75
CA ALA A 197 -3.40 -8.79 14.68
C ALA A 197 -3.10 -8.44 16.15
N LEU A 198 -1.87 -7.99 16.44
CA LEU A 198 -1.42 -7.65 17.79
C LEU A 198 -1.89 -6.27 18.25
N ALA A 199 -1.90 -5.29 17.36
CA ALA A 199 -2.20 -3.90 17.70
C ALA A 199 -2.94 -3.18 16.53
N PRO A 200 -4.23 -3.48 16.31
CA PRO A 200 -5.01 -2.97 15.17
C PRO A 200 -5.20 -1.45 15.19
N ASP A 201 -5.02 -0.82 16.36
CA ASP A 201 -5.24 0.60 16.58
C ASP A 201 -3.94 1.43 16.67
N LEU A 202 -2.79 0.77 16.70
CA LEU A 202 -1.51 1.48 16.80
C LEU A 202 -1.18 2.21 15.49
N PRO A 203 -1.00 3.56 15.50
CA PRO A 203 -0.76 4.36 14.30
C PRO A 203 0.35 3.82 13.41
N LEU A 204 1.49 3.42 13.98
CA LEU A 204 2.59 2.80 13.26
C LEU A 204 2.14 1.56 12.46
N VAL A 205 1.39 0.65 13.10
CA VAL A 205 0.91 -0.58 12.48
C VAL A 205 -0.05 -0.26 11.34
N VAL A 206 -1.04 0.59 11.62
CA VAL A 206 -2.05 1.02 10.63
C VAL A 206 -1.39 1.65 9.42
N THR A 207 -0.39 2.53 9.64
CA THR A 207 0.33 3.20 8.56
C THR A 207 1.11 2.21 7.71
N GLN A 208 1.89 1.30 8.32
CA GLN A 208 2.70 0.36 7.55
C GLN A 208 1.83 -0.65 6.78
N TYR A 209 0.71 -1.10 7.35
CA TYR A 209 -0.25 -1.95 6.67
C TYR A 209 -0.94 -1.23 5.50
N ALA A 210 -1.35 0.03 5.70
CA ALA A 210 -1.94 0.84 4.64
C ALA A 210 -0.96 1.06 3.47
N LEU A 211 0.33 1.25 3.74
CA LEU A 211 1.34 1.38 2.69
C LEU A 211 1.53 0.08 1.88
N LEU A 212 1.36 -1.08 2.51
CA LEU A 212 1.32 -2.36 1.81
C LEU A 212 0.06 -2.48 0.94
N GLU A 213 -1.10 -2.06 1.45
CA GLU A 213 -2.36 -2.03 0.68
C GLU A 213 -2.22 -1.17 -0.59
N VAL A 214 -1.52 -0.04 -0.49
CA VAL A 214 -1.23 0.83 -1.65
C VAL A 214 -0.41 0.09 -2.70
N ASP A 215 0.67 -0.59 -2.29
CA ASP A 215 1.54 -1.35 -3.20
C ASP A 215 0.77 -2.52 -3.87
N LEU A 216 -0.25 -3.04 -3.21
CA LEU A 216 -1.16 -4.08 -3.73
C LEU A 216 -2.33 -3.52 -4.57
N GLY A 217 -2.33 -2.22 -4.91
CA GLY A 217 -3.37 -1.57 -5.69
C GLY A 217 -4.65 -1.24 -4.92
N ARG A 218 -4.68 -1.40 -3.60
CA ARG A 218 -5.81 -1.07 -2.72
C ARG A 218 -5.66 0.33 -2.10
N GLY A 219 -5.23 1.31 -2.91
CA GLY A 219 -4.93 2.66 -2.45
C GLY A 219 -6.15 3.39 -1.84
N VAL A 220 -7.37 3.14 -2.34
CA VAL A 220 -8.59 3.73 -1.79
C VAL A 220 -8.90 3.19 -0.38
N ASP A 221 -8.78 1.87 -0.17
CA ASP A 221 -8.98 1.27 1.16
C ASP A 221 -7.95 1.79 2.16
N ALA A 222 -6.68 1.89 1.73
CA ALA A 222 -5.59 2.47 2.52
C ALA A 222 -5.87 3.92 2.91
N MET A 223 -6.31 4.74 1.97
CA MET A 223 -6.67 6.15 2.21
C MET A 223 -7.80 6.26 3.23
N ILE A 224 -8.89 5.49 3.06
CA ILE A 224 -10.03 5.50 4.00
C ILE A 224 -9.57 5.10 5.41
N ARG A 225 -8.77 4.06 5.53
CA ARG A 225 -8.21 3.58 6.80
C ARG A 225 -7.40 4.66 7.50
N LEU A 226 -6.48 5.28 6.76
CA LEU A 226 -5.62 6.34 7.29
C LEU A 226 -6.40 7.61 7.66
N LEU A 227 -7.40 8.02 6.84
CA LEU A 227 -8.25 9.18 7.16
C LEU A 227 -9.03 8.97 8.45
N ARG A 228 -9.63 7.79 8.64
CA ARG A 228 -10.35 7.46 9.87
C ARG A 228 -9.44 7.59 11.09
N ARG A 229 -8.23 7.05 11.02
CA ARG A 229 -7.27 7.13 12.12
C ARG A 229 -6.71 8.53 12.34
N ALA A 230 -6.43 9.29 11.27
CA ALA A 230 -5.97 10.68 11.39
C ALA A 230 -7.02 11.62 12.02
N ARG A 231 -8.31 11.28 11.96
CA ARG A 231 -9.37 12.02 12.67
C ARG A 231 -9.33 11.77 14.19
N GLU A 232 -8.99 10.55 14.60
CA GLU A 232 -8.83 10.15 16.01
C GLU A 232 -7.49 10.64 16.59
N HIS A 233 -6.43 10.58 15.78
CA HIS A 233 -5.05 10.95 16.12
C HIS A 233 -4.57 12.14 15.30
N ARG A 234 -5.16 13.33 15.53
CA ARG A 234 -4.98 14.52 14.68
C ARG A 234 -3.55 15.05 14.61
N ASN A 235 -2.71 14.72 15.58
CA ASN A 235 -1.32 15.17 15.70
C ASN A 235 -0.32 14.01 15.47
N ASP A 236 -0.69 13.00 14.71
CA ASP A 236 0.21 11.91 14.35
C ASP A 236 0.81 12.15 12.95
N ALA A 237 2.10 12.43 12.91
CA ALA A 237 2.82 12.73 11.68
C ALA A 237 2.98 11.50 10.78
N ASP A 238 3.10 10.29 11.35
CA ASP A 238 3.23 9.04 10.58
C ASP A 238 1.96 8.70 9.80
N LEU A 239 0.79 8.88 10.41
CA LEU A 239 -0.50 8.71 9.71
C LEU A 239 -0.64 9.68 8.54
N LEU A 240 -0.24 10.95 8.74
CA LEU A 240 -0.26 11.95 7.69
C LEU A 240 0.77 11.65 6.59
N ALA A 241 1.95 11.15 6.93
CA ALA A 241 2.94 10.68 5.95
C ALA A 241 2.42 9.49 5.13
N GLY A 242 1.69 8.58 5.75
CA GLY A 242 0.97 7.50 5.04
C GLY A 242 -0.07 8.05 4.05
N LEU A 243 -0.83 9.09 4.45
CA LEU A 243 -1.81 9.77 3.58
C LEU A 243 -1.16 10.44 2.37
N VAL A 244 0.07 10.98 2.50
CA VAL A 244 0.82 11.51 1.32
C VAL A 244 0.90 10.45 0.23
N HIS A 245 1.25 9.22 0.61
CA HIS A 245 1.41 8.12 -0.32
C HIS A 245 0.07 7.62 -0.88
N ALA A 246 -0.91 7.34 0.00
CA ALA A 246 -2.22 6.82 -0.39
C ALA A 246 -3.00 7.81 -1.29
N CYS A 247 -3.03 9.10 -0.95
CA CYS A 247 -3.69 10.12 -1.76
C CYS A 247 -3.01 10.29 -3.13
N ARG A 248 -1.69 10.17 -3.22
CA ARG A 248 -0.98 10.23 -4.51
C ARG A 248 -1.36 9.05 -5.40
N TYR A 249 -1.40 7.83 -4.88
CA TYR A 249 -1.78 6.64 -5.66
C TYR A 249 -3.24 6.68 -6.13
N THR A 250 -4.11 7.33 -5.37
CA THR A 250 -5.52 7.52 -5.74
C THR A 250 -5.77 8.74 -6.63
N GLY A 251 -4.71 9.45 -7.05
CA GLY A 251 -4.80 10.62 -7.93
C GLY A 251 -5.27 11.90 -7.25
N LEU A 252 -5.36 11.92 -5.90
CA LEU A 252 -5.79 13.06 -5.10
C LEU A 252 -4.56 13.89 -4.66
N LEU A 253 -3.88 14.50 -5.63
CA LEU A 253 -2.59 15.17 -5.42
C LEU A 253 -2.68 16.34 -4.45
N ASP A 254 -3.78 17.10 -4.46
CA ASP A 254 -4.00 18.22 -3.55
C ASP A 254 -4.05 17.74 -2.08
N ALA A 255 -4.77 16.62 -1.84
CA ALA A 255 -4.82 15.99 -0.52
C ALA A 255 -3.46 15.43 -0.09
N SER A 256 -2.71 14.85 -1.03
CA SER A 256 -1.35 14.37 -0.78
C SER A 256 -0.43 15.50 -0.31
N VAL A 257 -0.45 16.64 -1.00
CA VAL A 257 0.34 17.83 -0.62
C VAL A 257 -0.13 18.41 0.72
N ALA A 258 -1.45 18.46 0.96
CA ALA A 258 -2.01 18.94 2.24
C ALA A 258 -1.57 18.03 3.41
N ALA A 259 -1.58 16.71 3.21
CA ALA A 259 -1.12 15.75 4.20
C ALA A 259 0.36 15.98 4.55
N HIS A 260 1.22 16.18 3.55
CA HIS A 260 2.64 16.52 3.75
C HIS A 260 2.82 17.79 4.59
N ARG A 261 2.15 18.89 4.21
CA ARG A 261 2.26 20.16 4.94
C ARG A 261 1.90 20.01 6.40
N ARG A 262 0.85 19.24 6.70
CA ARG A 262 0.44 18.95 8.08
C ARG A 262 1.43 18.04 8.80
N ALA A 263 1.94 17.01 8.13
CA ALA A 263 2.94 16.09 8.72
C ALA A 263 4.19 16.86 9.16
N VAL A 264 4.74 17.70 8.28
CA VAL A 264 5.94 18.52 8.56
C VAL A 264 5.68 19.60 9.61
N ALA A 265 4.47 20.11 9.72
CA ALA A 265 4.12 21.07 10.78
C ALA A 265 4.11 20.41 12.18
N ILE A 266 3.87 19.10 12.27
CA ILE A 266 3.91 18.33 13.51
C ILE A 266 5.34 17.83 13.78
N ASP A 267 5.97 17.21 12.79
CA ASP A 267 7.35 16.73 12.85
C ASP A 267 8.15 17.22 11.63
N PRO A 268 8.98 18.26 11.80
CA PRO A 268 9.80 18.80 10.70
C PRO A 268 10.80 17.82 10.09
N LEU A 269 11.07 16.70 10.75
CA LEU A 269 12.01 15.67 10.29
C LEU A 269 11.31 14.48 9.63
N ILE A 270 9.97 14.47 9.59
CA ILE A 270 9.21 13.37 8.99
C ILE A 270 9.54 13.21 7.51
N ALA A 271 9.93 12.00 7.12
CA ALA A 271 10.15 11.67 5.71
C ALA A 271 8.82 11.34 5.02
N THR A 272 8.55 12.00 3.90
CA THR A 272 7.37 11.73 3.07
C THR A 272 7.74 11.56 1.60
N SER A 273 6.83 11.00 0.81
CA SER A 273 6.99 10.87 -0.64
C SER A 273 6.41 12.06 -1.43
N VAL A 274 6.50 13.28 -0.89
CA VAL A 274 5.86 14.47 -1.46
C VAL A 274 6.49 14.94 -2.77
N VAL A 275 7.76 14.63 -3.01
CA VAL A 275 8.46 15.01 -4.26
C VAL A 275 7.69 14.53 -5.49
N GLN A 276 7.19 13.28 -5.43
CA GLN A 276 6.36 12.74 -6.50
C GLN A 276 5.06 13.53 -6.66
N SER A 277 4.40 13.89 -5.57
CA SER A 277 3.15 14.65 -5.60
C SER A 277 3.33 16.04 -6.17
N TYR A 278 4.44 16.73 -5.83
CA TYR A 278 4.74 18.05 -6.37
C TYR A 278 4.94 18.05 -7.90
N TRP A 279 5.81 17.17 -8.42
CA TRP A 279 6.02 17.16 -9.87
C TRP A 279 4.76 16.66 -10.60
N MET A 280 4.03 15.69 -10.05
CA MET A 280 2.77 15.22 -10.64
C MET A 280 1.66 16.27 -10.64
N SER A 281 1.71 17.22 -9.71
CA SER A 281 0.81 18.40 -9.69
C SER A 281 1.28 19.54 -10.60
N GLY A 282 2.46 19.42 -11.23
CA GLY A 282 3.06 20.47 -12.04
C GLY A 282 3.87 21.50 -11.24
N ASP A 283 3.98 21.36 -9.91
CA ASP A 283 4.78 22.26 -9.08
C ASP A 283 6.27 21.86 -9.11
N MET A 284 6.90 22.18 -10.23
CA MET A 284 8.29 21.81 -10.49
C MET A 284 9.26 22.52 -9.54
N ALA A 285 8.92 23.74 -9.08
CA ALA A 285 9.77 24.50 -8.16
C ALA A 285 9.89 23.79 -6.80
N LEU A 286 8.77 23.37 -6.23
CA LEU A 286 8.75 22.60 -4.98
C LEU A 286 9.34 21.20 -5.17
N ALA A 287 9.07 20.54 -6.31
CA ALA A 287 9.67 19.24 -6.61
C ALA A 287 11.21 19.31 -6.65
N LEU A 288 11.80 20.33 -7.28
CA LEU A 288 13.25 20.55 -7.28
C LEU A 288 13.81 20.83 -5.89
N ALA A 289 13.15 21.71 -5.13
CA ALA A 289 13.57 22.07 -3.78
C ALA A 289 13.58 20.85 -2.85
N GLU A 290 12.49 20.09 -2.81
CA GLU A 290 12.38 18.90 -1.95
C GLU A 290 13.28 17.75 -2.44
N SER A 291 13.43 17.55 -3.77
CA SER A 291 14.30 16.52 -4.30
C SER A 291 15.78 16.76 -3.97
N SER A 292 16.18 18.01 -3.73
CA SER A 292 17.55 18.35 -3.34
C SER A 292 17.98 17.75 -1.99
N LYS A 293 17.01 17.46 -1.13
CA LYS A 293 17.21 16.81 0.19
C LYS A 293 17.41 15.30 0.07
N LEU A 294 17.07 14.70 -1.08
CA LEU A 294 17.18 13.25 -1.28
C LEU A 294 18.63 12.84 -1.60
N THR A 295 19.05 11.74 -1.00
CA THR A 295 20.35 11.12 -1.24
C THR A 295 20.15 9.77 -1.94
N GLY A 296 20.76 9.61 -3.12
CA GLY A 296 20.67 8.38 -3.91
C GLY A 296 19.34 8.20 -4.68
N GLY A 297 19.29 7.14 -5.48
CA GLY A 297 18.11 6.76 -6.28
C GLY A 297 17.90 7.60 -7.54
N SER A 298 16.80 7.29 -8.25
CA SER A 298 16.47 7.86 -9.57
C SER A 298 15.49 9.05 -9.51
N LEU A 299 14.91 9.36 -8.34
CA LEU A 299 13.85 10.38 -8.25
C LEU A 299 14.39 11.80 -8.47
N ARG A 300 15.46 12.18 -7.77
CA ARG A 300 16.09 13.50 -7.95
C ARG A 300 16.55 13.76 -9.40
N PRO A 301 17.33 12.86 -10.04
CA PRO A 301 17.73 13.09 -11.43
C PRO A 301 16.54 13.07 -12.40
N MET A 302 15.47 12.35 -12.12
CA MET A 302 14.24 12.41 -12.91
C MET A 302 13.59 13.80 -12.83
N VAL A 303 13.50 14.40 -11.63
CA VAL A 303 12.97 15.76 -11.47
C VAL A 303 13.86 16.79 -12.16
N LEU A 304 15.19 16.63 -12.11
CA LEU A 304 16.13 17.46 -12.87
C LEU A 304 15.89 17.36 -14.37
N ALA A 305 15.72 16.14 -14.91
CA ALA A 305 15.44 15.93 -16.33
C ALA A 305 14.10 16.53 -16.77
N LEU A 306 13.05 16.44 -15.94
CA LEU A 306 11.78 17.11 -16.19
C LEU A 306 11.87 18.64 -16.21
N ALA A 307 12.82 19.17 -15.46
CA ALA A 307 13.12 20.60 -15.44
C ALA A 307 14.10 21.04 -16.58
N GLY A 308 14.43 20.15 -17.52
CA GLY A 308 15.37 20.43 -18.61
C GLY A 308 16.85 20.50 -18.20
N ARG A 309 17.19 19.97 -17.00
CA ARG A 309 18.55 19.99 -16.44
C ARG A 309 19.25 18.64 -16.67
N ASP A 310 19.24 18.14 -17.92
CA ASP A 310 19.70 16.79 -18.27
C ASP A 310 21.17 16.55 -17.92
N ALA A 311 22.04 17.53 -18.14
CA ALA A 311 23.46 17.41 -17.82
C ALA A 311 23.70 17.17 -16.31
N GLU A 312 22.95 17.83 -15.46
CA GLU A 312 23.03 17.65 -14.02
C GLU A 312 22.44 16.29 -13.58
N ALA A 313 21.35 15.87 -14.21
CA ALA A 313 20.75 14.57 -13.97
C ALA A 313 21.75 13.44 -14.32
N ILE A 314 22.39 13.51 -15.48
CA ILE A 314 23.40 12.55 -15.94
C ILE A 314 24.60 12.51 -14.97
N ALA A 315 25.12 13.68 -14.58
CA ALA A 315 26.25 13.75 -13.65
C ALA A 315 25.90 13.13 -12.28
N TYR A 316 24.68 13.39 -11.77
CA TYR A 316 24.19 12.80 -10.52
C TYR A 316 24.09 11.28 -10.63
N LEU A 317 23.50 10.75 -11.71
CA LEU A 317 23.33 9.30 -11.93
C LEU A 317 24.69 8.60 -11.98
N LYS A 318 25.64 9.10 -12.77
CA LYS A 318 27.01 8.56 -12.84
C LYS A 318 27.71 8.49 -11.50
N ALA A 319 27.50 9.49 -10.65
CA ALA A 319 28.10 9.52 -9.32
C ALA A 319 27.42 8.56 -8.31
N GLN A 320 26.15 8.20 -8.54
CA GLN A 320 25.38 7.33 -7.63
C GLN A 320 25.41 5.86 -8.02
N GLU A 321 25.33 5.53 -9.31
CA GLU A 321 25.26 4.14 -9.79
C GLU A 321 26.24 3.18 -9.11
N PRO A 322 27.54 3.50 -8.93
CA PRO A 322 28.49 2.57 -8.29
C PRO A 322 28.26 2.33 -6.80
N LYS A 323 27.40 3.14 -6.16
CA LYS A 323 27.15 3.11 -4.72
C LYS A 323 25.83 2.41 -4.35
N LEU A 324 25.03 2.06 -5.35
CA LEU A 324 23.70 1.47 -5.14
C LEU A 324 23.81 -0.01 -4.78
N PRO A 325 23.19 -0.46 -3.68
CA PRO A 325 23.35 -1.84 -3.18
C PRO A 325 22.48 -2.86 -3.89
N TYR A 326 21.47 -2.43 -4.65
CA TYR A 326 20.50 -3.31 -5.29
C TYR A 326 20.53 -3.18 -6.80
N GLU A 327 20.53 -4.31 -7.51
CA GLU A 327 20.53 -4.38 -8.98
C GLU A 327 19.42 -3.54 -9.61
N ARG A 328 18.20 -3.62 -9.06
CA ARG A 328 17.06 -2.84 -9.57
C ARG A 328 17.28 -1.32 -9.46
N MET A 329 17.89 -0.85 -8.38
CA MET A 329 18.22 0.57 -8.24
C MET A 329 19.21 1.01 -9.32
N VAL A 330 20.22 0.16 -9.59
CA VAL A 330 21.19 0.39 -10.67
C VAL A 330 20.47 0.43 -12.02
N ARG A 331 19.61 -0.55 -12.31
CA ARG A 331 18.88 -0.61 -13.59
C ARG A 331 17.96 0.60 -13.80
N LEU A 332 17.28 1.08 -12.76
CA LEU A 332 16.47 2.30 -12.82
C LEU A 332 17.34 3.54 -13.16
N CYS A 333 18.51 3.66 -12.54
CA CYS A 333 19.44 4.75 -12.83
C CYS A 333 20.01 4.64 -14.23
N VAL A 334 20.44 3.45 -14.67
CA VAL A 334 20.95 3.21 -16.02
C VAL A 334 19.89 3.51 -17.08
N ALA A 335 18.63 3.07 -16.87
CA ALA A 335 17.54 3.33 -17.81
C ALA A 335 17.34 4.83 -18.04
N LEU A 336 17.30 5.63 -16.96
CA LEU A 336 17.16 7.08 -17.06
C LEU A 336 18.40 7.73 -17.66
N ARG A 337 19.61 7.38 -17.21
CA ARG A 337 20.85 7.99 -17.71
C ARG A 337 21.04 7.73 -19.20
N ALA A 338 20.90 6.48 -19.62
CA ALA A 338 21.05 6.10 -21.03
C ALA A 338 20.00 6.79 -21.91
N LEU A 339 18.75 6.94 -21.42
CA LEU A 339 17.71 7.72 -22.09
C LEU A 339 18.16 9.18 -22.33
N LEU A 340 18.71 9.83 -21.29
CA LEU A 340 19.14 11.23 -21.37
C LEU A 340 20.41 11.41 -22.20
N GLU A 341 21.29 10.41 -22.27
CA GLU A 341 22.47 10.37 -23.10
C GLU A 341 22.18 10.03 -24.58
N GLY A 342 20.94 9.62 -24.89
CA GLY A 342 20.54 9.16 -26.22
C GLY A 342 20.97 7.73 -26.56
N ASP A 343 21.46 6.96 -25.57
CA ASP A 343 21.77 5.54 -25.72
C ASP A 343 20.51 4.69 -25.59
N ARG A 344 19.77 4.62 -26.71
CA ARG A 344 18.51 3.86 -26.79
C ARG A 344 18.71 2.38 -26.44
N ALA A 345 19.80 1.76 -26.87
CA ALA A 345 20.02 0.33 -26.67
C ALA A 345 20.22 0.00 -25.17
N ALA A 346 21.07 0.77 -24.49
CA ALA A 346 21.31 0.58 -23.06
C ALA A 346 20.06 0.88 -22.22
N SER A 347 19.29 1.92 -22.57
CA SER A 347 18.05 2.25 -21.88
C SER A 347 17.01 1.13 -22.02
N LEU A 348 16.79 0.60 -23.24
CA LEU A 348 15.88 -0.52 -23.49
C LEU A 348 16.32 -1.79 -22.76
N ALA A 349 17.59 -2.15 -22.79
CA ALA A 349 18.10 -3.32 -22.08
C ALA A 349 17.84 -3.24 -20.56
N ALA A 350 17.99 -2.06 -19.97
CA ALA A 350 17.69 -1.84 -18.57
C ALA A 350 16.17 -1.95 -18.29
N LEU A 351 15.32 -1.38 -19.15
CA LEU A 351 13.86 -1.46 -19.03
C LEU A 351 13.35 -2.89 -19.23
N ASP A 352 13.90 -3.64 -20.19
CA ASP A 352 13.54 -5.05 -20.42
C ASP A 352 13.82 -5.89 -19.17
N TRP A 353 14.97 -5.67 -18.53
CA TRP A 353 15.28 -6.33 -17.27
C TRP A 353 14.28 -5.96 -16.17
N LEU A 354 13.91 -4.66 -16.04
CA LEU A 354 12.96 -4.18 -15.04
C LEU A 354 11.56 -4.75 -15.24
N LEU A 355 11.10 -4.85 -16.48
CA LEU A 355 9.80 -5.43 -16.83
C LEU A 355 9.75 -6.94 -16.63
N LEU A 356 10.84 -7.65 -17.00
CA LEU A 356 10.95 -9.10 -16.78
C LEU A 356 10.93 -9.47 -15.29
N ASN A 357 11.53 -8.62 -14.47
CA ASN A 357 11.58 -8.78 -13.02
C ASN A 357 10.56 -7.86 -12.31
N ALA A 358 9.35 -7.73 -12.87
CA ALA A 358 8.33 -6.83 -12.35
C ALA A 358 8.01 -7.06 -10.87
N ILE A 359 7.79 -5.96 -10.16
CA ILE A 359 7.40 -5.93 -8.75
C ILE A 359 5.93 -5.52 -8.63
N PRO A 360 5.25 -5.86 -7.54
CA PRO A 360 3.87 -5.46 -7.31
C PRO A 360 3.75 -3.97 -6.89
N ASP A 361 4.41 -3.06 -7.63
CA ASP A 361 4.33 -1.63 -7.41
C ASP A 361 3.80 -0.96 -8.70
N PRO A 362 2.51 -0.56 -8.73
CA PRO A 362 1.91 -0.02 -9.94
C PRO A 362 2.51 1.33 -10.35
N GLU A 363 3.05 2.12 -9.42
CA GLU A 363 3.74 3.38 -9.77
C GLU A 363 5.01 3.12 -10.60
N ALA A 364 5.71 2.01 -10.38
CA ALA A 364 6.90 1.66 -11.17
C ALA A 364 6.56 1.51 -12.65
N HIS A 365 5.41 0.90 -12.98
CA HIS A 365 4.94 0.77 -14.36
C HIS A 365 4.67 2.12 -15.03
N TYR A 366 4.19 3.11 -14.26
CA TYR A 366 4.03 4.48 -14.76
C TYR A 366 5.39 5.10 -15.17
N PHE A 367 6.43 4.92 -14.36
CA PHE A 367 7.78 5.37 -14.72
C PHE A 367 8.33 4.67 -15.95
N TYR A 368 8.13 3.35 -16.08
CA TYR A 368 8.57 2.59 -17.26
C TYR A 368 7.83 3.06 -18.52
N ALA A 369 6.53 3.31 -18.43
CA ALA A 369 5.74 3.84 -19.54
C ALA A 369 6.29 5.15 -20.09
N ARG A 370 6.71 6.06 -19.21
CA ARG A 370 7.30 7.35 -19.57
C ARG A 370 8.62 7.20 -20.34
N TYR A 371 9.49 6.30 -19.88
CA TYR A 371 10.79 6.04 -20.54
C TYR A 371 10.57 5.36 -21.88
N LEU A 372 9.70 4.37 -21.96
CA LEU A 372 9.33 3.70 -23.21
C LEU A 372 8.74 4.68 -24.24
N ALA A 373 7.85 5.58 -23.80
CA ALA A 373 7.26 6.60 -24.66
C ALA A 373 8.34 7.53 -25.27
N ARG A 374 9.29 7.99 -24.45
CA ARG A 374 10.44 8.80 -24.91
C ARG A 374 11.35 8.05 -25.88
N LEU A 375 11.44 6.73 -25.75
CA LEU A 375 12.20 5.86 -26.65
C LEU A 375 11.43 5.50 -27.93
N GLY A 376 10.18 5.95 -28.10
CA GLY A 376 9.33 5.65 -29.25
C GLY A 376 8.69 4.26 -29.23
N GLU A 377 8.74 3.55 -28.10
CA GLU A 377 8.13 2.23 -27.89
C GLU A 377 6.65 2.37 -27.51
N VAL A 378 5.84 2.90 -28.44
CA VAL A 378 4.45 3.37 -28.18
C VAL A 378 3.55 2.26 -27.63
N GLU A 379 3.56 1.06 -28.21
CA GLU A 379 2.72 -0.05 -27.76
C GLU A 379 3.11 -0.51 -26.36
N ARG A 380 4.40 -0.75 -26.14
CA ARG A 380 4.94 -1.16 -24.84
C ARG A 380 4.70 -0.10 -23.74
N ALA A 381 4.76 1.17 -24.12
CA ALA A 381 4.46 2.27 -23.20
C ALA A 381 2.98 2.29 -22.80
N ASN A 382 2.08 2.06 -23.74
CA ASN A 382 0.64 1.93 -23.46
C ASN A 382 0.35 0.72 -22.56
N ASP A 383 0.98 -0.43 -22.80
CA ASP A 383 0.83 -1.62 -21.96
C ASP A 383 1.31 -1.36 -20.52
N ALA A 384 2.46 -0.73 -20.36
CA ALA A 384 2.99 -0.35 -19.05
C ALA A 384 2.08 0.67 -18.34
N LEU A 385 1.53 1.64 -19.08
CA LEU A 385 0.59 2.63 -18.54
C LEU A 385 -0.73 1.98 -18.09
N ALA A 386 -1.25 1.06 -18.90
CA ALA A 386 -2.40 0.25 -18.54
C ALA A 386 -2.14 -0.57 -17.27
N ALA A 387 -0.98 -1.24 -17.19
CA ALA A 387 -0.57 -1.99 -16.00
C ALA A 387 -0.51 -1.10 -14.74
N ALA A 388 -0.02 0.14 -14.85
CA ALA A 388 -0.02 1.10 -13.74
C ALA A 388 -1.43 1.42 -13.25
N VAL A 389 -2.34 1.79 -14.17
CA VAL A 389 -3.72 2.17 -13.84
C VAL A 389 -4.52 0.97 -13.32
N PHE A 390 -4.43 -0.20 -13.98
CA PHE A 390 -5.08 -1.43 -13.52
C PHE A 390 -4.55 -1.89 -12.17
N GLY A 391 -3.25 -1.75 -11.94
CA GLY A 391 -2.59 -2.05 -10.68
C GLY A 391 -2.94 -1.11 -9.53
N GLY A 392 -3.69 -0.02 -9.78
CA GLY A 392 -4.17 0.88 -8.73
C GLY A 392 -3.42 2.20 -8.59
N PHE A 393 -2.48 2.53 -9.51
CA PHE A 393 -1.88 3.85 -9.58
C PHE A 393 -2.71 4.76 -10.47
N ILE A 394 -3.56 5.60 -9.85
CA ILE A 394 -4.52 6.45 -10.55
C ILE A 394 -3.85 7.78 -10.95
N ALA A 395 -3.08 7.74 -12.03
CA ALA A 395 -2.26 8.87 -12.48
C ALA A 395 -3.01 9.88 -13.39
N SER A 396 -4.34 9.97 -13.31
CA SER A 396 -5.18 10.68 -14.28
C SER A 396 -4.72 12.10 -14.57
N ARG A 397 -4.51 12.91 -13.53
CA ARG A 397 -4.09 14.32 -13.70
C ARG A 397 -2.71 14.47 -14.34
N VAL A 398 -1.73 13.70 -13.89
CA VAL A 398 -0.36 13.78 -14.42
C VAL A 398 -0.29 13.24 -15.85
N MET A 399 -1.05 12.22 -16.20
CA MET A 399 -1.15 11.72 -17.57
C MET A 399 -1.62 12.80 -18.55
N ALA A 400 -2.49 13.71 -18.11
CA ALA A 400 -3.04 14.76 -18.96
C ALA A 400 -1.98 15.77 -19.43
N TRP A 401 -0.90 16.00 -18.65
CA TRP A 401 0.08 17.05 -18.97
C TRP A 401 1.53 16.57 -19.06
N ASP A 402 1.88 15.36 -18.59
CA ASP A 402 3.27 14.88 -18.60
C ASP A 402 3.84 14.88 -20.03
N PRO A 403 4.86 15.71 -20.32
CA PRO A 403 5.39 15.83 -21.67
C PRO A 403 6.11 14.55 -22.15
N TRP A 404 6.48 13.66 -21.24
CA TRP A 404 7.11 12.39 -21.61
C TRP A 404 6.11 11.39 -22.18
N LEU A 405 4.81 11.63 -21.99
CA LEU A 405 3.71 10.83 -22.55
C LEU A 405 3.15 11.43 -23.86
N ASP A 406 3.66 12.57 -24.35
CA ASP A 406 3.17 13.19 -25.59
C ASP A 406 3.15 12.24 -26.80
N PRO A 407 4.13 11.33 -27.01
CA PRO A 407 4.07 10.38 -28.11
C PRO A 407 2.88 9.43 -28.08
N LEU A 408 2.22 9.26 -26.93
CA LEU A 408 1.09 8.33 -26.74
C LEU A 408 -0.28 8.99 -26.96
N ARG A 409 -0.39 10.33 -26.83
CA ARG A 409 -1.68 11.06 -26.74
C ARG A 409 -2.62 10.82 -27.89
N GLY A 410 -2.09 10.58 -29.09
CA GLY A 410 -2.87 10.29 -30.30
C GLY A 410 -3.41 8.86 -30.39
N SER A 411 -2.99 7.95 -29.49
CA SER A 411 -3.42 6.55 -29.54
C SER A 411 -4.75 6.32 -28.86
N ALA A 412 -5.61 5.48 -29.43
CA ALA A 412 -6.87 5.07 -28.81
C ALA A 412 -6.65 4.34 -27.47
N SER A 413 -5.55 3.58 -27.37
CA SER A 413 -5.16 2.88 -26.13
C SER A 413 -4.87 3.86 -25.01
N PHE A 414 -4.09 4.93 -25.26
CA PHE A 414 -3.83 5.96 -24.26
C PHE A 414 -5.14 6.63 -23.80
N GLN A 415 -6.00 7.01 -24.74
CA GLN A 415 -7.28 7.67 -24.43
C GLN A 415 -8.18 6.77 -23.55
N ALA A 416 -8.23 5.46 -23.85
CA ALA A 416 -8.99 4.50 -23.04
C ALA A 416 -8.42 4.37 -21.60
N VAL A 417 -7.10 4.29 -21.45
CA VAL A 417 -6.44 4.22 -20.14
C VAL A 417 -6.65 5.53 -19.36
N GLN A 418 -6.56 6.69 -20.02
CA GLN A 418 -6.84 7.99 -19.42
C GLN A 418 -8.27 8.07 -18.89
N ALA A 419 -9.26 7.72 -19.72
CA ALA A 419 -10.67 7.73 -19.31
C ALA A 419 -10.95 6.80 -18.12
N GLN A 420 -10.28 5.65 -18.06
CA GLN A 420 -10.39 4.74 -16.94
C GLN A 420 -9.74 5.32 -15.67
N ALA A 421 -8.57 5.95 -15.78
CA ALA A 421 -7.93 6.62 -14.66
C ALA A 421 -8.80 7.75 -14.10
N ASP A 422 -9.44 8.55 -14.98
CA ASP A 422 -10.36 9.61 -14.60
C ASP A 422 -11.58 9.07 -13.84
N ALA A 423 -12.20 8.00 -14.35
CA ALA A 423 -13.33 7.35 -13.69
C ALA A 423 -12.96 6.82 -12.28
N ARG A 424 -11.80 6.17 -12.15
CA ARG A 424 -11.29 5.68 -10.85
C ARG A 424 -10.98 6.82 -9.89
N ARG A 425 -10.42 7.93 -10.38
CA ARG A 425 -10.16 9.12 -9.55
C ARG A 425 -11.45 9.69 -8.97
N LEU A 426 -12.54 9.74 -9.75
CA LEU A 426 -13.84 10.20 -9.25
C LEU A 426 -14.38 9.30 -8.13
N VAL A 427 -14.20 7.99 -8.22
CA VAL A 427 -14.54 7.05 -7.13
C VAL A 427 -13.68 7.33 -5.90
N ALA A 428 -12.37 7.50 -6.07
CA ALA A 428 -11.47 7.83 -4.98
C ALA A 428 -11.83 9.17 -4.30
N LEU A 429 -12.21 10.18 -5.08
CA LEU A 429 -12.65 11.49 -4.56
C LEU A 429 -13.92 11.36 -3.71
N ARG A 430 -14.92 10.61 -4.16
CA ARG A 430 -16.13 10.34 -3.36
C ARG A 430 -15.78 9.65 -2.05
N SER A 431 -14.95 8.58 -2.13
CA SER A 431 -14.50 7.86 -0.94
C SER A 431 -13.70 8.74 0.03
N TYR A 432 -12.91 9.69 -0.48
CA TYR A 432 -12.19 10.68 0.32
C TYR A 432 -13.17 11.58 1.09
N ILE A 433 -14.19 12.12 0.41
CA ILE A 433 -15.22 12.98 1.02
C ILE A 433 -15.99 12.19 2.08
N ASP A 434 -16.47 10.99 1.74
CA ASP A 434 -17.25 10.12 2.64
C ASP A 434 -16.45 9.68 3.89
N ALA A 435 -15.13 9.56 3.77
CA ALA A 435 -14.23 9.24 4.89
C ALA A 435 -13.87 10.47 5.76
N GLY A 436 -14.38 11.67 5.45
CA GLY A 436 -14.07 12.90 6.18
C GLY A 436 -12.72 13.50 5.79
N GLY A 437 -12.28 13.26 4.56
CA GLY A 437 -11.02 13.76 4.03
C GLY A 437 -10.97 15.29 3.98
N GLU A 438 -12.07 15.94 3.60
CA GLU A 438 -12.17 17.42 3.56
C GLU A 438 -12.00 18.06 4.94
N GLU A 439 -12.56 17.44 5.99
CA GLU A 439 -12.35 17.90 7.37
C GLU A 439 -10.90 17.69 7.83
N THR A 440 -10.25 16.64 7.31
CA THR A 440 -8.90 16.25 7.73
C THR A 440 -7.82 16.98 6.95
N LEU A 441 -7.94 17.12 5.63
CA LEU A 441 -6.89 17.65 4.75
C LEU A 441 -7.34 18.84 3.90
N GLY A 442 -8.61 19.16 3.92
CA GLY A 442 -9.21 20.21 3.08
C GLY A 442 -9.80 19.70 1.77
N PRO A 443 -10.45 20.59 1.02
CA PRO A 443 -11.11 20.24 -0.24
C PRO A 443 -10.10 19.83 -1.32
N VAL A 444 -10.53 18.92 -2.20
CA VAL A 444 -9.76 18.46 -3.35
C VAL A 444 -10.51 18.86 -4.63
N SER A 445 -9.78 19.43 -5.59
CA SER A 445 -10.37 19.80 -6.88
C SER A 445 -10.97 18.58 -7.59
N ALA A 446 -12.20 18.72 -8.08
CA ALA A 446 -12.84 17.73 -8.93
C ALA A 446 -12.26 17.74 -10.37
N ALA A 447 -11.63 18.86 -10.77
CA ALA A 447 -11.03 19.06 -12.08
C ALA A 447 -9.66 18.37 -12.23
#